data_deaa2c49b9e595d700e53fddd1ab0474
#
_entry.id   deaa2c49b9e595d700e53fddd1ab0474
#
_cell.length_a   1.000
_cell.length_b   1.000
_cell.length_c   1.000
_cell.angle_alpha   90.00
_cell.angle_beta   90.00
_cell.angle_gamma   90.00
#
_symmetry.space_group_name_H-M   'P 1'
#
loop_
_entity.id
_entity.type
_entity.pdbx_description
1 polymer ?
#
loop_
_entity_poly.entity_id
_entity_poly.type
_entity_poly.pdbx_seq_one_letter_code
_entity_poly.pdbx_strand_id
1 'polypeptide(L)'
;FNKNSGERYKRNNSLPEVPTFENYQKLLSELIDRLSTIPKIVLCTLPPIGEHQNSSINQHINKFNDCIKLTAQEKNISLLPVSDSLWDELDKRLYPLRSDYDPNTLPILRRIYGGIIHHYVFKKSWDKVAESKGQWLLFDQIHLGERGAKIIYKLTKNYISSG
;
A
#
# COMPACT_ATOMS: atom_id res chain seq x y z
N PHE A 1 7.89 -8.09 -10.31
CA PHE A 1 8.55 -8.77 -9.18
C PHE A 1 9.80 -9.46 -9.72
N ASN A 2 10.94 -9.25 -9.08
CA ASN A 2 12.15 -9.98 -9.41
C ASN A 2 11.95 -11.45 -9.01
N LYS A 3 12.24 -12.40 -9.93
CA LYS A 3 12.12 -13.85 -9.71
C LYS A 3 12.77 -14.31 -8.39
N ASN A 4 13.89 -13.69 -8.04
CA ASN A 4 14.62 -13.95 -6.79
C ASN A 4 13.84 -13.52 -5.53
N SER A 5 12.97 -12.52 -5.61
CA SER A 5 12.15 -12.06 -4.47
C SER A 5 11.03 -13.06 -4.16
N GLY A 6 10.41 -13.63 -5.19
CA GLY A 6 9.38 -14.66 -5.04
C GLY A 6 9.92 -15.93 -4.41
N GLU A 7 11.07 -16.42 -4.88
CA GLU A 7 11.73 -17.60 -4.32
C GLU A 7 12.18 -17.38 -2.86
N ARG A 8 12.70 -16.18 -2.53
CA ARG A 8 13.03 -15.84 -1.15
C ARG A 8 11.80 -15.81 -0.26
N TYR A 9 10.70 -15.23 -0.75
CA TYR A 9 9.43 -15.17 -0.01
C TYR A 9 8.87 -16.56 0.24
N LYS A 10 8.83 -17.43 -0.79
CA LYS A 10 8.45 -18.84 -0.69
C LYS A 10 9.24 -19.56 0.41
N ARG A 11 10.57 -19.45 0.38
CA ARG A 11 11.46 -20.10 1.34
C ARG A 11 11.25 -19.58 2.76
N ASN A 12 11.15 -18.25 2.94
CA ASN A 12 11.01 -17.63 4.26
C ASN A 12 9.66 -17.94 4.93
N ASN A 13 8.64 -18.23 4.13
CA ASN A 13 7.29 -18.54 4.62
C ASN A 13 6.89 -20.00 4.45
N SER A 14 7.85 -20.87 4.10
CA SER A 14 7.62 -22.32 3.90
C SER A 14 6.47 -22.63 2.96
N LEU A 15 6.32 -21.85 1.89
CA LEU A 15 5.25 -22.03 0.93
C LEU A 15 5.59 -23.17 -0.04
N PRO A 16 4.62 -23.95 -0.53
CA PRO A 16 4.84 -25.02 -1.50
C PRO A 16 5.31 -24.49 -2.85
N GLU A 17 4.86 -23.33 -3.24
CA GLU A 17 5.18 -22.70 -4.51
C GLU A 17 5.38 -21.17 -4.37
N VAL A 18 5.96 -20.55 -5.42
CA VAL A 18 6.07 -19.09 -5.47
C VAL A 18 4.68 -18.50 -5.67
N PRO A 19 4.26 -17.52 -4.85
CA PRO A 19 2.96 -16.86 -5.02
C PRO A 19 2.85 -16.20 -6.40
N THR A 20 1.77 -16.51 -7.11
CA THR A 20 1.42 -15.89 -8.39
C THR A 20 0.19 -14.99 -8.22
N PHE A 21 -0.10 -14.20 -9.24
CA PHE A 21 -1.31 -13.37 -9.26
C PHE A 21 -2.58 -14.25 -9.28
N GLU A 22 -2.55 -15.33 -10.03
CA GLU A 22 -3.66 -16.30 -10.13
C GLU A 22 -3.93 -16.95 -8.77
N ASN A 23 -2.88 -17.33 -8.04
CA ASN A 23 -3.01 -17.85 -6.68
C ASN A 23 -3.61 -16.81 -5.75
N TYR A 24 -3.20 -15.54 -5.87
CA TYR A 24 -3.78 -14.45 -5.08
C TYR A 24 -5.29 -14.30 -5.34
N GLN A 25 -5.73 -14.28 -6.60
CA GLN A 25 -7.14 -14.17 -6.94
C GLN A 25 -7.96 -15.30 -6.33
N LYS A 26 -7.50 -16.54 -6.52
CA LYS A 26 -8.14 -17.73 -5.96
C LYS A 26 -8.24 -17.66 -4.44
N LEU A 27 -7.11 -17.40 -3.77
CA LEU A 27 -7.05 -17.36 -2.31
C LEU A 27 -7.86 -16.22 -1.70
N LEU A 28 -7.94 -15.05 -2.37
CA LEU A 28 -8.78 -13.95 -1.93
C LEU A 28 -10.26 -14.35 -1.94
N SER A 29 -10.73 -14.95 -3.03
CA SER A 29 -12.13 -15.41 -3.12
C SER A 29 -12.43 -16.50 -2.08
N GLU A 30 -11.56 -17.51 -1.94
CA GLU A 30 -11.71 -18.57 -0.95
C GLU A 30 -11.70 -18.03 0.49
N LEU A 31 -10.84 -17.05 0.79
CA LEU A 31 -10.80 -16.42 2.12
C LEU A 31 -12.13 -15.74 2.45
N ILE A 32 -12.70 -15.00 1.51
CA ILE A 32 -13.98 -14.33 1.68
C ILE A 32 -15.09 -15.34 1.91
N ASP A 33 -15.13 -16.42 1.14
CA ASP A 33 -16.13 -17.48 1.30
C ASP A 33 -16.05 -18.13 2.69
N ARG A 34 -14.84 -18.34 3.21
CA ARG A 34 -14.63 -18.84 4.57
C ARG A 34 -15.06 -17.85 5.66
N LEU A 35 -15.00 -16.56 5.38
CA LEU A 35 -15.42 -15.50 6.28
C LEU A 35 -16.92 -15.17 6.17
N SER A 36 -17.68 -15.89 5.36
CA SER A 36 -19.10 -15.62 5.08
C SER A 36 -20.03 -15.61 6.31
N THR A 37 -19.59 -16.21 7.42
CA THR A 37 -20.31 -16.16 8.71
C THR A 37 -20.05 -14.87 9.49
N ILE A 38 -19.09 -14.05 9.07
CA ILE A 38 -18.79 -12.76 9.71
C ILE A 38 -19.80 -11.73 9.19
N PRO A 39 -20.53 -11.04 10.09
CA PRO A 39 -21.65 -10.17 9.70
C PRO A 39 -21.23 -8.99 8.80
N LYS A 40 -19.97 -8.56 8.91
CA LYS A 40 -19.50 -7.37 8.20
C LYS A 40 -18.04 -7.54 7.77
N ILE A 41 -17.83 -7.62 6.48
CA ILE A 41 -16.52 -7.67 5.85
C ILE A 41 -16.36 -6.42 4.97
N VAL A 42 -15.17 -5.84 4.96
CA VAL A 42 -14.79 -4.77 4.06
C VAL A 42 -13.44 -5.08 3.43
N LEU A 43 -13.32 -4.90 2.13
CA LEU A 43 -12.05 -4.97 1.43
C LEU A 43 -11.45 -3.57 1.29
N CYS A 44 -10.13 -3.50 1.32
CA CYS A 44 -9.38 -2.26 1.08
C CYS A 44 -8.48 -2.42 -0.13
N THR A 45 -8.44 -1.42 -1.01
CA THR A 45 -7.41 -1.39 -2.05
C THR A 45 -6.03 -1.14 -1.45
N LEU A 46 -5.00 -1.69 -2.09
CA LEU A 46 -3.60 -1.57 -1.65
C LEU A 46 -3.08 -0.15 -1.88
N PRO A 47 -2.35 0.41 -0.91
CA PRO A 47 -1.70 1.70 -1.08
C PRO A 47 -0.60 1.64 -2.16
N PRO A 48 -0.19 2.80 -2.72
CA PRO A 48 0.94 2.85 -3.64
C PRO A 48 2.27 2.52 -2.97
N ILE A 49 3.23 2.04 -3.76
CA ILE A 49 4.65 1.93 -3.40
C ILE A 49 5.42 2.96 -4.24
N GLY A 50 6.08 3.89 -3.57
CA GLY A 50 6.55 5.11 -4.23
C GLY A 50 5.38 5.98 -4.68
N GLU A 51 5.70 7.19 -5.12
CA GLU A 51 4.69 8.20 -5.46
C GLU A 51 4.64 8.53 -6.96
N HIS A 52 5.17 7.65 -7.78
CA HIS A 52 5.10 7.75 -9.23
C HIS A 52 4.01 6.80 -9.75
N GLN A 53 2.88 7.36 -10.15
CA GLN A 53 1.67 6.60 -10.53
C GLN A 53 1.94 5.60 -11.66
N ASN A 54 2.70 6.03 -12.67
CA ASN A 54 3.00 5.22 -13.85
C ASN A 54 4.22 4.31 -13.69
N SER A 55 4.79 4.18 -12.48
CA SER A 55 5.88 3.25 -12.24
C SER A 55 5.43 1.79 -12.44
N SER A 56 6.35 0.93 -12.84
CA SER A 56 6.07 -0.51 -13.06
C SER A 56 5.51 -1.19 -11.81
N ILE A 57 5.96 -0.78 -10.62
CA ILE A 57 5.46 -1.33 -9.36
C ILE A 57 4.01 -0.93 -9.11
N ASN A 58 3.63 0.33 -9.36
CA ASN A 58 2.26 0.79 -9.17
C ASN A 58 1.32 0.24 -10.25
N GLN A 59 1.78 0.07 -11.49
CA GLN A 59 1.03 -0.67 -12.51
C GLN A 59 0.78 -2.12 -12.08
N HIS A 60 1.73 -2.74 -11.41
CA HIS A 60 1.54 -4.09 -10.86
C HIS A 60 0.55 -4.09 -9.69
N ILE A 61 0.65 -3.14 -8.75
CA ILE A 61 -0.30 -2.98 -7.64
C ILE A 61 -1.72 -2.75 -8.18
N ASN A 62 -1.89 -1.98 -9.24
CA ASN A 62 -3.19 -1.73 -9.85
C ASN A 62 -3.89 -3.02 -10.30
N LYS A 63 -3.16 -4.01 -10.81
CA LYS A 63 -3.74 -5.33 -11.12
C LYS A 63 -4.35 -6.02 -9.90
N PHE A 64 -3.69 -5.92 -8.75
CA PHE A 64 -4.23 -6.43 -7.49
C PHE A 64 -5.44 -5.61 -7.02
N ASN A 65 -5.38 -4.29 -7.16
CA ASN A 65 -6.50 -3.41 -6.83
C ASN A 65 -7.73 -3.67 -7.70
N ASP A 66 -7.54 -3.93 -8.98
CA ASP A 66 -8.63 -4.30 -9.89
C ASP A 66 -9.24 -5.64 -9.48
N CYS A 67 -8.41 -6.62 -9.10
CA CYS A 67 -8.89 -7.90 -8.55
C CYS A 67 -9.68 -7.69 -7.26
N ILE A 68 -9.19 -6.88 -6.33
CA ILE A 68 -9.89 -6.57 -5.06
C ILE A 68 -11.25 -5.90 -5.35
N LYS A 69 -11.28 -4.91 -6.25
CA LYS A 69 -12.50 -4.20 -6.65
C LYS A 69 -13.53 -5.16 -7.28
N LEU A 70 -13.07 -6.00 -8.20
CA LEU A 70 -13.93 -7.01 -8.85
C LEU A 70 -14.47 -8.01 -7.84
N THR A 71 -13.63 -8.56 -6.97
CA THR A 71 -14.04 -9.52 -5.93
C THR A 71 -15.04 -8.89 -4.95
N ALA A 72 -14.83 -7.63 -4.55
CA ALA A 72 -15.79 -6.90 -3.71
C ALA A 72 -17.15 -6.78 -4.38
N GLN A 73 -17.18 -6.47 -5.67
CA GLN A 73 -18.40 -6.36 -6.47
C GLN A 73 -19.09 -7.71 -6.61
N GLU A 74 -18.37 -8.77 -7.01
CA GLU A 74 -18.93 -10.12 -7.22
C GLU A 74 -19.48 -10.73 -5.93
N LYS A 75 -18.84 -10.48 -4.80
CA LYS A 75 -19.25 -11.01 -3.49
C LYS A 75 -20.18 -10.06 -2.73
N ASN A 76 -20.55 -8.92 -3.32
CA ASN A 76 -21.36 -7.87 -2.69
C ASN A 76 -20.81 -7.41 -1.33
N ILE A 77 -19.49 -7.17 -1.27
CA ILE A 77 -18.75 -6.75 -0.10
C ILE A 77 -18.40 -5.28 -0.24
N SER A 78 -18.46 -4.54 0.86
CA SER A 78 -18.05 -3.14 0.92
C SER A 78 -16.56 -2.97 0.57
N LEU A 79 -16.23 -1.88 -0.11
CA LEU A 79 -14.87 -1.53 -0.50
C LEU A 79 -14.46 -0.18 0.09
N LEU A 80 -13.29 -0.12 0.72
CA LEU A 80 -12.62 1.14 1.04
C LEU A 80 -11.61 1.48 -0.07
N PRO A 81 -11.81 2.57 -0.82
CA PRO A 81 -10.95 2.94 -1.96
C PRO A 81 -9.68 3.65 -1.48
N VAL A 82 -8.85 2.95 -0.70
CA VAL A 82 -7.62 3.50 -0.10
C VAL A 82 -6.67 4.00 -1.18
N SER A 83 -6.43 3.20 -2.22
CA SER A 83 -5.54 3.57 -3.33
C SER A 83 -6.00 4.87 -4.00
N ASP A 84 -7.26 4.92 -4.39
CA ASP A 84 -7.81 6.07 -5.12
C ASP A 84 -7.70 7.35 -4.26
N SER A 85 -8.06 7.25 -2.97
CA SER A 85 -7.98 8.38 -2.03
C SER A 85 -6.54 8.86 -1.77
N LEU A 86 -5.57 7.96 -1.80
CA LEU A 86 -4.16 8.34 -1.67
C LEU A 86 -3.64 8.99 -2.96
N TRP A 87 -4.05 8.52 -4.14
CA TRP A 87 -3.71 9.18 -5.42
C TRP A 87 -4.33 10.56 -5.53
N ASP A 88 -5.60 10.74 -5.14
CA ASP A 88 -6.26 12.06 -5.07
C ASP A 88 -5.50 13.04 -4.16
N GLU A 89 -4.87 12.56 -3.12
CA GLU A 89 -4.03 13.39 -2.25
C GLU A 89 -2.66 13.67 -2.87
N LEU A 90 -2.07 12.70 -3.55
CA LEU A 90 -0.79 12.87 -4.26
C LEU A 90 -0.90 13.91 -5.39
N ASP A 91 -2.04 14.01 -6.04
CA ASP A 91 -2.29 15.01 -7.09
C ASP A 91 -2.27 16.45 -6.55
N LYS A 92 -2.44 16.64 -5.23
CA LYS A 92 -2.33 17.95 -4.57
C LYS A 92 -0.89 18.36 -4.24
N ARG A 93 0.10 17.50 -4.52
CA ARG A 93 1.51 17.80 -4.26
C ARG A 93 1.95 19.04 -5.05
N LEU A 94 2.57 19.99 -4.33
CA LEU A 94 2.95 21.29 -4.88
C LEU A 94 4.34 21.32 -5.54
N TYR A 95 5.06 20.21 -5.55
CA TYR A 95 6.41 20.10 -6.09
C TYR A 95 6.62 18.79 -6.83
N PRO A 96 7.58 18.73 -7.77
CA PRO A 96 7.85 17.51 -8.51
C PRO A 96 8.44 16.43 -7.59
N LEU A 97 8.14 15.17 -7.91
CA LEU A 97 8.77 14.02 -7.29
C LEU A 97 10.28 14.02 -7.58
N ARG A 98 11.10 13.83 -6.55
CA ARG A 98 12.57 13.86 -6.71
C ARG A 98 13.17 12.51 -7.09
N SER A 99 12.54 11.42 -6.74
CA SER A 99 13.05 10.07 -7.02
C SER A 99 11.94 9.04 -7.09
N ASP A 100 12.08 8.10 -8.00
CA ASP A 100 11.24 6.91 -8.07
C ASP A 100 11.59 5.91 -6.98
N TYR A 101 10.68 4.95 -6.80
CA TYR A 101 10.92 3.82 -5.91
C TYR A 101 12.09 2.96 -6.41
N ASP A 102 13.06 2.72 -5.52
CA ASP A 102 14.17 1.82 -5.77
C ASP A 102 14.02 0.56 -4.90
N PRO A 103 13.82 -0.63 -5.51
CA PRO A 103 13.59 -1.88 -4.81
C PRO A 103 14.85 -2.49 -4.16
N ASN A 104 16.02 -1.88 -4.35
CA ASN A 104 17.25 -2.39 -3.77
C ASN A 104 17.25 -2.25 -2.23
N THR A 105 17.76 -3.25 -1.54
CA THR A 105 17.72 -3.33 -0.07
C THR A 105 18.47 -2.17 0.60
N LEU A 106 19.65 -1.81 0.10
CA LEU A 106 20.48 -0.78 0.72
C LEU A 106 19.85 0.64 0.67
N PRO A 107 19.32 1.10 -0.48
CA PRO A 107 18.56 2.35 -0.51
C PRO A 107 17.34 2.35 0.40
N ILE A 108 16.60 1.25 0.47
CA ILE A 108 15.43 1.12 1.37
C ILE A 108 15.86 1.30 2.83
N LEU A 109 16.86 0.53 3.30
CA LEU A 109 17.36 0.64 4.66
C LEU A 109 17.85 2.05 4.99
N ARG A 110 18.61 2.68 4.08
CA ARG A 110 19.09 4.07 4.27
C ARG A 110 17.92 5.06 4.42
N ARG A 111 16.83 4.88 3.66
CA ARG A 111 15.64 5.74 3.76
C ARG A 111 14.89 5.53 5.08
N ILE A 112 14.72 4.27 5.50
CA ILE A 112 14.07 3.93 6.77
C ILE A 112 14.87 4.51 7.94
N TYR A 113 16.16 4.18 8.08
CA TYR A 113 16.99 4.67 9.18
C TYR A 113 17.13 6.18 9.18
N GLY A 114 17.32 6.80 8.00
CA GLY A 114 17.32 8.25 7.88
C GLY A 114 16.00 8.88 8.33
N GLY A 115 14.85 8.26 8.00
CA GLY A 115 13.54 8.68 8.47
C GLY A 115 13.41 8.61 9.99
N ILE A 116 13.81 7.48 10.58
CA ILE A 116 13.79 7.25 12.02
C ILE A 116 14.62 8.32 12.77
N ILE A 117 15.83 8.59 12.31
CA ILE A 117 16.71 9.62 12.90
C ILE A 117 16.04 11.00 12.82
N HIS A 118 15.52 11.37 11.65
CA HIS A 118 14.84 12.65 11.49
C HIS A 118 13.61 12.79 12.38
N HIS A 119 12.84 11.73 12.55
CA HIS A 119 11.65 11.76 13.39
C HIS A 119 12.00 11.79 14.89
N TYR A 120 12.79 10.83 15.38
CA TYR A 120 13.02 10.67 16.81
C TYR A 120 14.09 11.61 17.37
N VAL A 121 15.16 11.89 16.63
CA VAL A 121 16.25 12.77 17.08
C VAL A 121 15.92 14.23 16.80
N PHE A 122 15.52 14.55 15.56
CA PHE A 122 15.22 15.93 15.16
C PHE A 122 13.75 16.35 15.37
N LYS A 123 12.92 15.47 15.95
CA LYS A 123 11.50 15.72 16.26
C LYS A 123 10.66 16.20 15.07
N LYS A 124 11.01 15.80 13.85
CA LYS A 124 10.24 16.11 12.65
C LYS A 124 9.03 15.18 12.54
N SER A 125 7.88 15.68 12.11
CA SER A 125 6.77 14.81 11.71
C SER A 125 7.16 13.94 10.50
N TRP A 126 6.51 12.81 10.32
CA TRP A 126 6.77 11.93 9.17
C TRP A 126 6.47 12.63 7.84
N ASP A 127 5.46 13.49 7.79
CA ASP A 127 5.17 14.32 6.61
C ASP A 127 6.35 15.26 6.29
N LYS A 128 6.94 15.93 7.29
CA LYS A 128 8.13 16.77 7.07
C LYS A 128 9.35 15.96 6.66
N VAL A 129 9.46 14.71 7.13
CA VAL A 129 10.51 13.79 6.66
C VAL A 129 10.27 13.44 5.18
N ALA A 130 9.04 13.12 4.79
CA ALA A 130 8.65 12.87 3.40
C ALA A 130 8.97 14.07 2.50
N GLU A 131 8.50 15.25 2.86
CA GLU A 131 8.71 16.51 2.12
C GLU A 131 10.20 16.82 1.93
N SER A 132 11.03 16.63 2.95
CA SER A 132 12.49 16.84 2.85
C SER A 132 13.16 15.96 1.80
N LYS A 133 12.55 14.83 1.48
CA LYS A 133 13.00 13.88 0.45
C LYS A 133 12.27 14.05 -0.90
N GLY A 134 11.38 15.05 -1.02
CA GLY A 134 10.56 15.28 -2.19
C GLY A 134 9.40 14.31 -2.34
N GLN A 135 8.99 13.67 -1.25
CA GLN A 135 7.80 12.82 -1.16
C GLN A 135 6.64 13.59 -0.50
N TRP A 136 5.41 13.11 -0.62
CA TRP A 136 4.23 13.77 -0.08
C TRP A 136 3.51 12.95 0.99
N LEU A 137 3.35 11.64 0.76
CA LEU A 137 2.67 10.70 1.63
C LEU A 137 3.59 9.68 2.27
N LEU A 138 4.66 9.27 1.56
CA LEU A 138 5.51 8.14 1.92
C LEU A 138 6.88 8.62 2.39
N PHE A 139 7.19 8.54 3.68
CA PHE A 139 8.45 9.09 4.19
C PHE A 139 9.71 8.32 3.76
N ASP A 140 9.56 7.07 3.32
CA ASP A 140 10.65 6.20 2.83
C ASP A 140 10.30 5.50 1.51
N GLN A 141 9.23 5.94 0.83
CA GLN A 141 8.63 5.39 -0.39
C GLN A 141 7.79 4.11 -0.17
N ILE A 142 7.61 3.66 1.07
CA ILE A 142 6.79 2.49 1.42
C ILE A 142 5.79 2.82 2.51
N HIS A 143 6.27 3.46 3.59
CA HIS A 143 5.46 3.70 4.77
C HIS A 143 4.82 5.09 4.74
N LEU A 144 3.54 5.15 5.11
CA LEU A 144 2.76 6.38 5.14
C LEU A 144 3.22 7.31 6.28
N GLY A 145 3.26 8.61 6.00
CA GLY A 145 3.32 9.66 6.99
C GLY A 145 1.94 9.91 7.63
N GLU A 146 1.84 10.97 8.44
CA GLU A 146 0.60 11.34 9.15
C GLU A 146 -0.53 11.68 8.18
N ARG A 147 -0.21 12.33 7.05
CA ARG A 147 -1.18 12.70 6.00
C ARG A 147 -1.86 11.47 5.41
N GLY A 148 -1.08 10.47 5.01
CA GLY A 148 -1.61 9.23 4.48
C GLY A 148 -2.40 8.42 5.52
N ALA A 149 -1.87 8.31 6.74
CA ALA A 149 -2.56 7.64 7.84
C ALA A 149 -3.91 8.30 8.17
N LYS A 150 -3.99 9.65 8.12
CA LYS A 150 -5.22 10.40 8.35
C LYS A 150 -6.28 10.14 7.28
N ILE A 151 -5.88 9.89 6.04
CA ILE A 151 -6.81 9.52 4.95
C ILE A 151 -7.45 8.17 5.27
N ILE A 152 -6.64 7.16 5.57
CA ILE A 152 -7.13 5.82 5.92
C ILE A 152 -8.02 5.88 7.15
N TYR A 153 -7.62 6.62 8.18
CA TYR A 153 -8.44 6.83 9.37
C TYR A 153 -9.82 7.42 9.03
N LYS A 154 -9.88 8.45 8.19
CA LYS A 154 -11.15 9.07 7.78
C LYS A 154 -12.04 8.09 7.01
N LEU A 155 -11.48 7.34 6.06
CA LEU A 155 -12.21 6.33 5.30
C LEU A 155 -12.82 5.28 6.23
N THR A 156 -12.00 4.72 7.12
CA THR A 156 -12.42 3.71 8.08
C THR A 156 -13.47 4.24 9.06
N LYS A 157 -13.25 5.45 9.61
CA LYS A 157 -14.19 6.09 10.51
C LYS A 157 -15.54 6.30 9.83
N ASN A 158 -15.57 6.86 8.63
CA ASN A 158 -16.80 7.11 7.89
C ASN A 158 -17.55 5.79 7.63
N TYR A 159 -16.84 4.74 7.23
CA TYR A 159 -17.43 3.42 7.01
C TYR A 159 -18.07 2.86 8.27
N ILE A 160 -17.41 2.94 9.42
CA ILE A 160 -17.95 2.43 10.70
C ILE A 160 -19.15 3.27 11.14
N SER A 161 -19.12 4.59 10.92
CA SER A 161 -20.20 5.49 11.34
C SER A 161 -21.44 5.46 10.42
N SER A 162 -21.32 4.90 9.21
CA SER A 162 -22.44 4.79 8.24
C SER A 162 -23.17 3.45 8.27
N GLY A 163 -22.73 2.52 9.09
CA GLY A 163 -23.31 1.17 9.25
C GLY A 163 -23.72 0.85 10.64
#